data_e9a25e74573898f3dd4e4f78fe37a0a4
#
_entry.id   e9a25e74573898f3dd4e4f78fe37a0a4
#
_cell.length_a   1.000
_cell.length_b   1.000
_cell.length_c   1.000
_cell.angle_alpha   90.00
_cell.angle_beta   90.00
_cell.angle_gamma   90.00
#
_symmetry.space_group_name_H-M   'P 1'
#
loop_
_entity.id
_entity.type
_entity.pdbx_description
1 polymer ?
#
loop_
_entity_poly.entity_id
_entity_poly.type
_entity_poly.pdbx_seq_one_letter_code
_entity_poly.pdbx_strand_id
1 'polypeptide(L)'
;SNEQMDSLLRAQAQADSIDATMKDVFVPVTSFIHSLDVNNYKRLYQAYSSPQNYYNDTYYMYRYDNTYGDDSIYDQTKMMSIKNTFAIALLEGFNKYAKAGLKVFASHEYRKFQMPNLTFEDNNDAYAMESWKEHSVSIGGQLSKTQGKTLHYNLMAEAWLTGEDAGQLKIDASTDLNFPLFGDTVTLAAKAYFYRLTPTFFQRNYHSKHLWWDNEDMSKETRTRLEGLFTYKKTKTSLRVAVEEIQ
;
A
#
# COMPACT_ATOMS: atom_id res chain seq x y z
N SER A 1 18.66 31.17 -59.09
CA SER A 1 19.55 30.55 -60.05
C SER A 1 19.59 29.04 -59.79
N ASN A 2 19.72 28.26 -60.84
CA ASN A 2 19.66 26.77 -60.77
C ASN A 2 20.70 26.18 -59.81
N GLU A 3 21.85 26.77 -59.62
CA GLU A 3 22.91 26.29 -58.68
C GLU A 3 22.51 26.39 -57.21
N GLN A 4 21.73 27.41 -56.87
CA GLN A 4 21.20 27.50 -55.46
C GLN A 4 20.13 26.48 -55.18
N MET A 5 19.33 26.15 -56.21
CA MET A 5 18.31 25.09 -56.06
C MET A 5 18.97 23.71 -55.92
N ASP A 6 19.99 23.40 -56.68
CA ASP A 6 20.74 22.14 -56.59
C ASP A 6 21.48 21.98 -55.26
N SER A 7 22.05 23.08 -54.74
CA SER A 7 22.69 23.03 -53.41
C SER A 7 21.70 22.78 -52.25
N LEU A 8 20.49 23.36 -52.36
CA LEU A 8 19.42 23.12 -51.40
C LEU A 8 18.88 21.68 -51.46
N LEU A 9 18.69 21.15 -52.68
CA LEU A 9 18.24 19.76 -52.86
C LEU A 9 19.27 18.75 -52.34
N ARG A 10 20.58 19.00 -52.53
CA ARG A 10 21.66 18.16 -51.99
C ARG A 10 21.73 18.25 -50.48
N ALA A 11 21.55 19.43 -49.86
CA ALA A 11 21.51 19.59 -48.41
C ALA A 11 20.29 18.88 -47.79
N GLN A 12 19.15 18.95 -48.47
CA GLN A 12 17.94 18.26 -48.02
C GLN A 12 18.05 16.73 -48.13
N ALA A 13 18.58 16.21 -49.25
CA ALA A 13 18.86 14.79 -49.42
C ALA A 13 19.89 14.26 -48.41
N GLN A 14 20.86 15.08 -48.03
CA GLN A 14 21.82 14.74 -46.99
C GLN A 14 21.22 14.75 -45.58
N ALA A 15 20.34 15.70 -45.29
CA ALA A 15 19.58 15.73 -44.04
C ALA A 15 18.64 14.51 -43.91
N ASP A 16 17.90 14.17 -44.97
CA ASP A 16 17.03 13.02 -45.05
C ASP A 16 17.80 11.68 -44.90
N SER A 17 19.03 11.61 -45.46
CA SER A 17 19.89 10.44 -45.31
C SER A 17 20.48 10.31 -43.90
N ILE A 18 20.74 11.41 -43.21
CA ILE A 18 21.19 11.44 -41.81
C ILE A 18 20.03 11.04 -40.92
N ASP A 19 18.84 11.54 -41.16
CA ASP A 19 17.63 11.17 -40.40
C ASP A 19 17.27 9.69 -40.60
N ALA A 20 17.41 9.15 -41.79
CA ALA A 20 17.20 7.72 -42.08
C ALA A 20 18.29 6.80 -41.49
N THR A 21 19.49 7.32 -41.22
CA THR A 21 20.58 6.57 -40.57
C THR A 21 20.63 6.76 -39.06
N MET A 22 19.94 7.74 -38.50
CA MET A 22 19.70 7.80 -37.06
C MET A 22 18.81 6.61 -36.67
N LYS A 23 19.44 5.48 -36.38
CA LYS A 23 18.74 4.45 -35.61
C LYS A 23 18.24 5.12 -34.34
N ASP A 24 16.94 4.98 -34.07
CA ASP A 24 16.39 5.30 -32.78
C ASP A 24 17.23 4.59 -31.72
N VAL A 25 18.17 5.31 -31.14
CA VAL A 25 19.00 4.77 -30.05
C VAL A 25 18.07 4.70 -28.86
N PHE A 26 17.62 3.48 -28.56
CA PHE A 26 16.85 3.21 -27.39
C PHE A 26 17.70 3.52 -26.15
N VAL A 27 17.40 4.61 -25.46
CA VAL A 27 18.02 4.97 -24.20
C VAL A 27 17.11 4.46 -23.09
N PRO A 28 17.51 3.42 -22.34
CA PRO A 28 16.72 2.99 -21.19
C PRO A 28 16.67 4.12 -20.15
N VAL A 29 15.48 4.56 -19.81
CA VAL A 29 15.26 5.58 -18.79
C VAL A 29 15.12 4.89 -17.45
N THR A 30 16.10 5.10 -16.58
CA THR A 30 16.13 4.55 -15.21
C THR A 30 15.90 5.68 -14.23
N SER A 31 15.03 5.45 -13.23
CA SER A 31 14.79 6.37 -12.13
C SER A 31 15.15 5.72 -10.80
N PHE A 32 15.81 6.48 -9.93
CA PHE A 32 16.03 6.14 -8.54
C PHE A 32 15.03 6.92 -7.69
N ILE A 33 14.32 6.23 -6.82
CA ILE A 33 13.25 6.81 -6.02
C ILE A 33 13.54 6.51 -4.56
N HIS A 34 13.47 7.53 -3.72
CA HIS A 34 13.42 7.39 -2.27
C HIS A 34 12.15 8.02 -1.75
N SER A 35 11.39 7.28 -0.95
CA SER A 35 10.20 7.75 -0.26
C SER A 35 10.39 7.60 1.25
N LEU A 36 10.02 8.64 1.99
CA LEU A 36 9.96 8.64 3.44
C LEU A 36 8.52 8.93 3.86
N ASP A 37 7.89 7.95 4.50
CA ASP A 37 6.54 8.08 5.04
C ASP A 37 6.62 8.13 6.56
N VAL A 38 6.10 9.20 7.15
CA VAL A 38 6.02 9.39 8.60
C VAL A 38 4.57 9.58 9.01
N ASN A 39 4.09 8.66 9.84
CA ASN A 39 2.72 8.70 10.35
C ASN A 39 2.73 8.80 11.87
N ASN A 40 1.87 9.64 12.40
CA ASN A 40 1.63 9.76 13.83
C ASN A 40 0.13 9.69 14.10
N TYR A 41 -0.25 8.76 14.96
CA TYR A 41 -1.63 8.45 15.25
C TYR A 41 -1.87 8.45 16.76
N LYS A 42 -2.95 9.11 17.17
CA LYS A 42 -3.42 9.11 18.57
C LYS A 42 -4.91 8.79 18.58
N ARG A 43 -5.29 7.79 19.36
CA ARG A 43 -6.68 7.51 19.69
C ARG A 43 -6.90 7.83 21.15
N LEU A 44 -7.96 8.57 21.43
CA LEU A 44 -8.47 8.84 22.77
C LEU A 44 -9.91 8.36 22.83
N TYR A 45 -10.22 7.51 23.80
CA TYR A 45 -11.60 7.18 24.17
C TYR A 45 -11.87 7.77 25.55
N GLN A 46 -12.85 8.65 25.61
CA GLN A 46 -13.21 9.36 26.86
C GLN A 46 -14.69 9.20 27.11
N ALA A 47 -15.03 8.79 28.34
CA ALA A 47 -16.37 8.78 28.86
C ALA A 47 -16.36 9.34 30.29
N TYR A 48 -17.25 10.26 30.59
CA TYR A 48 -17.33 10.89 31.93
C TYR A 48 -18.06 10.05 32.95
N SER A 49 -18.94 9.18 32.50
CA SER A 49 -19.62 8.18 33.32
C SER A 49 -19.99 6.99 32.46
N SER A 50 -19.95 5.81 33.04
CA SER A 50 -20.44 4.56 32.44
C SER A 50 -21.61 4.07 33.25
N PRO A 51 -22.66 3.46 32.63
CA PRO A 51 -23.73 2.83 33.37
C PRO A 51 -23.15 1.75 34.30
N GLN A 52 -23.72 1.64 35.52
CA GLN A 52 -23.31 0.64 36.50
C GLN A 52 -23.41 -0.76 35.90
N ASN A 53 -22.36 -1.57 36.02
CA ASN A 53 -22.25 -2.93 35.48
C ASN A 53 -22.31 -3.01 33.94
N TYR A 54 -21.98 -1.94 33.22
CA TYR A 54 -21.90 -1.96 31.78
C TYR A 54 -20.69 -2.77 31.27
N TYR A 55 -19.56 -2.70 31.97
CA TYR A 55 -18.37 -3.48 31.69
C TYR A 55 -18.22 -4.58 32.76
N ASN A 56 -17.85 -5.79 32.30
CA ASN A 56 -17.64 -6.92 33.19
C ASN A 56 -16.34 -6.82 33.99
N ASP A 57 -15.31 -6.29 33.33
CA ASP A 57 -13.94 -6.28 33.84
C ASP A 57 -13.41 -4.85 33.97
N THR A 58 -12.56 -4.63 34.98
CA THR A 58 -11.80 -3.40 35.17
C THR A 58 -10.37 -3.77 35.52
N TYR A 59 -9.43 -3.43 34.64
CA TYR A 59 -8.02 -3.81 34.74
C TYR A 59 -7.19 -2.82 35.56
N TYR A 60 -7.55 -1.52 35.52
CA TYR A 60 -6.89 -0.48 36.29
C TYR A 60 -7.83 0.68 36.63
N MET A 61 -7.44 1.49 37.66
CA MET A 61 -8.15 2.70 38.06
C MET A 61 -7.26 3.92 37.89
N TYR A 62 -7.84 5.10 37.59
CA TYR A 62 -7.12 6.36 37.50
C TYR A 62 -6.86 6.94 38.88
N ARG A 63 -5.74 6.60 39.51
CA ARG A 63 -5.48 6.90 40.92
C ARG A 63 -5.13 8.34 41.23
N TYR A 64 -4.62 9.09 40.27
CA TYR A 64 -4.01 10.40 40.51
C TYR A 64 -4.82 11.57 39.97
N ASP A 65 -5.91 11.33 39.30
CA ASP A 65 -6.73 12.41 38.73
C ASP A 65 -8.13 12.38 39.35
N ASN A 66 -8.31 13.19 40.42
CA ASN A 66 -9.62 13.39 41.05
C ASN A 66 -10.66 13.99 40.09
N THR A 67 -10.28 14.35 38.87
CA THR A 67 -11.17 14.85 37.82
C THR A 67 -12.00 13.73 37.22
N TYR A 68 -11.53 12.49 37.31
CA TYR A 68 -12.20 11.31 36.74
C TYR A 68 -12.68 10.39 37.87
N GLY A 69 -14.00 10.28 38.07
CA GLY A 69 -14.59 9.32 39.00
C GLY A 69 -14.34 7.88 38.58
N ASP A 70 -14.64 6.94 39.44
CA ASP A 70 -14.45 5.50 39.22
C ASP A 70 -15.17 5.00 37.98
N ASP A 71 -16.29 5.62 37.60
CA ASP A 71 -17.07 5.30 36.39
C ASP A 71 -16.58 5.95 35.11
N SER A 72 -15.54 6.79 35.18
CA SER A 72 -15.01 7.47 34.00
C SER A 72 -13.98 6.63 33.24
N ILE A 73 -13.86 6.88 31.94
CA ILE A 73 -12.89 6.23 31.06
C ILE A 73 -12.05 7.30 30.37
N TYR A 74 -10.73 7.11 30.37
CA TYR A 74 -9.79 7.95 29.64
C TYR A 74 -8.67 7.09 29.06
N ASP A 75 -8.99 6.34 28.01
CA ASP A 75 -8.06 5.40 27.39
C ASP A 75 -7.37 6.02 26.18
N GLN A 76 -6.05 6.02 26.20
CA GLN A 76 -5.24 6.59 25.13
C GLN A 76 -4.32 5.55 24.54
N THR A 77 -4.32 5.46 23.21
CA THR A 77 -3.31 4.72 22.44
C THR A 77 -2.64 5.66 21.45
N LYS A 78 -1.34 5.42 21.22
CA LYS A 78 -0.57 6.16 20.22
C LYS A 78 0.18 5.20 19.33
N MET A 79 0.38 5.60 18.09
CA MET A 79 1.22 4.89 17.12
C MET A 79 2.03 5.92 16.34
N MET A 80 3.29 5.62 16.14
CA MET A 80 4.16 6.33 15.21
C MET A 80 4.77 5.29 14.26
N SER A 81 4.78 5.57 12.96
CA SER A 81 5.51 4.78 11.99
C SER A 81 6.41 5.64 11.13
N ILE A 82 7.56 5.10 10.80
CA ILE A 82 8.53 5.68 9.86
C ILE A 82 8.87 4.59 8.86
N LYS A 83 8.49 4.78 7.60
CA LYS A 83 8.78 3.86 6.51
C LYS A 83 9.69 4.53 5.49
N ASN A 84 10.84 3.91 5.21
CA ASN A 84 11.75 4.28 4.15
C ASN A 84 11.62 3.27 3.02
N THR A 85 11.45 3.75 1.79
CA THR A 85 11.38 2.91 0.59
C THR A 85 12.39 3.41 -0.43
N PHE A 86 13.25 2.53 -0.90
CA PHE A 86 14.17 2.77 -2.00
C PHE A 86 13.72 1.94 -3.20
N ALA A 87 13.62 2.56 -4.34
CA ALA A 87 13.20 1.89 -5.57
C ALA A 87 14.07 2.28 -6.76
N ILE A 88 14.20 1.33 -7.68
CA ILE A 88 14.77 1.54 -9.03
C ILE A 88 13.65 1.22 -10.00
N ALA A 89 13.35 2.16 -10.88
CA ALA A 89 12.33 2.01 -11.90
C ALA A 89 12.94 2.15 -13.29
N LEU A 90 12.61 1.19 -14.15
CA LEU A 90 12.83 1.22 -15.58
C LEU A 90 11.49 1.57 -16.23
N LEU A 91 11.43 2.71 -16.90
CA LEU A 91 10.17 3.21 -17.48
C LEU A 91 9.74 2.37 -18.68
N GLU A 92 8.45 2.47 -19.04
CA GLU A 92 7.93 1.84 -20.25
C GLU A 92 8.76 2.24 -21.47
N GLY A 93 9.12 1.24 -22.30
CA GLY A 93 9.99 1.44 -23.41
C GLY A 93 11.48 1.24 -23.12
N PHE A 94 11.87 0.92 -21.86
CA PHE A 94 13.26 0.57 -21.56
C PHE A 94 13.77 -0.63 -22.39
N ASN A 95 12.84 -1.46 -22.84
CA ASN A 95 13.12 -2.60 -23.72
C ASN A 95 12.11 -2.63 -24.87
N LYS A 96 12.60 -2.60 -26.10
CA LYS A 96 11.75 -2.64 -27.30
C LYS A 96 10.88 -3.90 -27.43
N TYR A 97 11.21 -4.98 -26.73
CA TYR A 97 10.46 -6.23 -26.75
C TYR A 97 9.41 -6.29 -25.64
N ALA A 98 9.74 -5.84 -24.43
CA ALA A 98 8.85 -5.97 -23.28
C ALA A 98 7.75 -4.91 -23.22
N LYS A 99 7.97 -3.72 -23.79
CA LYS A 99 7.03 -2.57 -23.81
C LYS A 99 6.31 -2.34 -22.46
N ALA A 100 7.01 -2.58 -21.37
CA ALA A 100 6.49 -2.51 -20.00
C ALA A 100 7.48 -1.76 -19.13
N GLY A 101 7.01 -1.08 -18.09
CA GLY A 101 7.82 -0.52 -17.02
C GLY A 101 8.04 -1.56 -15.93
N LEU A 102 9.23 -1.56 -15.35
CA LEU A 102 9.60 -2.42 -14.23
C LEU A 102 10.09 -1.57 -13.07
N LYS A 103 9.57 -1.78 -11.88
CA LYS A 103 10.06 -1.19 -10.64
C LYS A 103 10.40 -2.31 -9.64
N VAL A 104 11.55 -2.22 -9.01
CA VAL A 104 11.92 -3.04 -7.85
C VAL A 104 12.16 -2.12 -6.67
N PHE A 105 11.79 -2.54 -5.48
CA PHE A 105 11.93 -1.73 -4.28
C PHE A 105 12.23 -2.58 -3.05
N ALA A 106 12.84 -1.93 -2.06
CA ALA A 106 13.02 -2.43 -0.72
C ALA A 106 12.52 -1.37 0.27
N SER A 107 11.85 -1.80 1.33
CA SER A 107 11.34 -0.92 2.36
C SER A 107 11.77 -1.39 3.74
N HIS A 108 12.04 -0.44 4.62
CA HIS A 108 12.20 -0.65 6.06
C HIS A 108 11.17 0.20 6.79
N GLU A 109 10.40 -0.42 7.67
CA GLU A 109 9.42 0.25 8.51
C GLU A 109 9.75 0.04 9.97
N TYR A 110 9.75 1.14 10.73
CA TYR A 110 9.79 1.18 12.18
C TYR A 110 8.45 1.65 12.69
N ARG A 111 7.86 0.91 13.64
CA ARG A 111 6.61 1.26 14.31
C ARG A 111 6.82 1.31 15.81
N LYS A 112 6.30 2.35 16.45
CA LYS A 112 6.25 2.50 17.90
C LYS A 112 4.80 2.65 18.33
N PHE A 113 4.39 1.78 19.24
CA PHE A 113 3.06 1.80 19.84
C PHE A 113 3.18 2.21 21.31
N GLN A 114 2.17 2.91 21.81
CA GLN A 114 2.07 3.25 23.23
C GLN A 114 0.64 3.03 23.68
N MET A 115 0.49 2.33 24.78
CA MET A 115 -0.79 2.09 25.47
C MET A 115 -0.53 1.87 26.96
N PRO A 116 -1.58 1.88 27.81
CA PRO A 116 -1.44 1.56 29.22
C PRO A 116 -0.87 0.16 29.46
N ASN A 117 -0.04 0.02 30.48
CA ASN A 117 0.34 -1.28 31.03
C ASN A 117 0.35 -1.21 32.56
N LEU A 118 0.14 -2.33 33.22
CA LEU A 118 0.13 -2.40 34.67
C LEU A 118 1.55 -2.32 35.22
N THR A 119 1.77 -1.42 36.20
CA THR A 119 3.00 -1.37 36.97
C THR A 119 2.73 -1.93 38.35
N PHE A 120 3.45 -2.97 38.73
CA PHE A 120 3.38 -3.57 40.06
C PHE A 120 4.37 -2.86 41.01
N GLU A 121 4.16 -1.61 41.30
CA GLU A 121 4.89 -0.92 42.35
C GLU A 121 4.05 -0.88 43.63
N ASP A 122 4.53 -1.60 44.67
CA ASP A 122 4.07 -1.56 46.05
C ASP A 122 2.54 -1.61 46.31
N ASN A 123 1.93 -2.76 46.01
CA ASN A 123 0.51 -3.05 46.32
C ASN A 123 -0.52 -2.09 45.69
N ASN A 124 -0.14 -1.38 44.67
CA ASN A 124 -1.00 -0.44 43.99
C ASN A 124 -1.08 -0.76 42.50
N ASP A 125 -2.24 -1.18 41.99
CA ASP A 125 -2.52 -1.38 40.58
C ASP A 125 -2.50 -0.06 39.82
N ALA A 126 -1.31 0.53 39.67
CA ALA A 126 -1.09 1.72 38.90
C ALA A 126 -0.85 1.34 37.43
N TYR A 127 -1.32 2.12 36.51
CA TYR A 127 -0.95 1.98 35.10
C TYR A 127 0.11 3.01 34.71
N ALA A 128 0.97 2.64 33.77
CA ALA A 128 1.88 3.56 33.09
C ALA A 128 1.73 3.40 31.58
N MET A 129 2.05 4.46 30.85
CA MET A 129 2.12 4.38 29.38
C MET A 129 3.41 3.66 28.99
N GLU A 130 3.28 2.46 28.44
CA GLU A 130 4.41 1.66 27.95
C GLU A 130 4.54 1.75 26.44
N SER A 131 5.72 1.39 25.93
CA SER A 131 6.03 1.48 24.50
C SER A 131 6.48 0.14 23.95
N TRP A 132 5.83 -0.31 22.89
CA TRP A 132 6.22 -1.46 22.07
C TRP A 132 6.81 -0.97 20.76
N LYS A 133 7.78 -1.71 20.24
CA LYS A 133 8.51 -1.35 19.01
C LYS A 133 8.54 -2.54 18.08
N GLU A 134 8.24 -2.29 16.83
CA GLU A 134 8.31 -3.28 15.77
C GLU A 134 9.15 -2.77 14.61
N HIS A 135 9.82 -3.69 13.93
CA HIS A 135 10.59 -3.43 12.73
C HIS A 135 10.23 -4.44 11.66
N SER A 136 10.15 -3.99 10.43
CA SER A 136 9.87 -4.86 9.29
C SER A 136 10.68 -4.43 8.09
N VAL A 137 11.18 -5.41 7.33
CA VAL A 137 11.85 -5.19 6.05
C VAL A 137 11.10 -5.95 4.97
N SER A 138 10.77 -5.28 3.90
CA SER A 138 10.12 -5.87 2.73
C SER A 138 10.90 -5.61 1.45
N ILE A 139 10.66 -6.47 0.47
CA ILE A 139 11.09 -6.29 -0.91
C ILE A 139 9.87 -6.45 -1.82
N GLY A 140 9.89 -5.77 -2.94
CA GLY A 140 8.79 -5.90 -3.90
C GLY A 140 9.18 -5.51 -5.31
N GLY A 141 8.26 -5.80 -6.21
CA GLY A 141 8.39 -5.46 -7.62
C GLY A 141 7.05 -5.08 -8.22
N GLN A 142 7.10 -4.28 -9.26
CA GLN A 142 5.93 -3.86 -10.02
C GLN A 142 6.26 -3.94 -11.51
N LEU A 143 5.39 -4.58 -12.25
CA LEU A 143 5.41 -4.62 -13.71
C LEU A 143 4.16 -3.90 -14.22
N SER A 144 4.33 -2.89 -15.06
CA SER A 144 3.20 -2.09 -15.53
C SER A 144 3.33 -1.75 -17.00
N LYS A 145 2.17 -1.69 -17.67
CA LYS A 145 2.02 -1.16 -19.02
C LYS A 145 0.83 -0.21 -19.03
N THR A 146 1.09 1.07 -19.24
CA THR A 146 0.08 2.13 -19.26
C THR A 146 -0.08 2.75 -20.64
N GLN A 147 0.94 2.58 -21.52
CA GLN A 147 0.92 3.10 -22.87
C GLN A 147 0.21 2.16 -23.85
N GLY A 148 -0.38 2.76 -24.87
CA GLY A 148 -1.13 2.02 -25.89
C GLY A 148 -2.64 2.23 -25.76
N LYS A 149 -3.42 1.60 -26.66
CA LYS A 149 -4.88 1.78 -26.70
C LYS A 149 -5.63 0.52 -26.32
N THR A 150 -5.00 -0.65 -26.39
CA THR A 150 -5.69 -1.94 -26.32
C THR A 150 -5.56 -2.60 -24.95
N LEU A 151 -4.34 -2.77 -24.46
CA LEU A 151 -4.06 -3.54 -23.25
C LEU A 151 -3.20 -2.72 -22.28
N HIS A 152 -3.72 -2.53 -21.07
CA HIS A 152 -2.97 -2.01 -19.94
C HIS A 152 -2.98 -3.05 -18.82
N TYR A 153 -1.91 -3.10 -18.04
CA TYR A 153 -1.84 -3.97 -16.88
C TYR A 153 -0.90 -3.39 -15.82
N ASN A 154 -1.16 -3.78 -14.60
CA ASN A 154 -0.30 -3.51 -13.46
C ASN A 154 -0.28 -4.75 -12.57
N LEU A 155 0.90 -5.26 -12.29
CA LEU A 155 1.15 -6.35 -11.36
C LEU A 155 2.15 -5.86 -10.33
N MET A 156 1.80 -5.92 -9.06
CA MET A 156 2.68 -5.58 -7.94
C MET A 156 2.71 -6.75 -6.96
N ALA A 157 3.91 -7.06 -6.45
CA ALA A 157 4.10 -8.02 -5.38
C ALA A 157 5.07 -7.45 -4.34
N GLU A 158 4.77 -7.65 -3.05
CA GLU A 158 5.61 -7.26 -1.92
C GLU A 158 5.63 -8.40 -0.90
N ALA A 159 6.82 -8.76 -0.44
CA ALA A 159 7.02 -9.79 0.56
C ALA A 159 7.87 -9.26 1.72
N TRP A 160 7.44 -9.54 2.95
CA TRP A 160 8.15 -9.14 4.16
C TRP A 160 9.11 -10.25 4.57
N LEU A 161 10.39 -9.91 4.65
CA LEU A 161 11.47 -10.86 4.86
C LEU A 161 11.83 -11.03 6.34
N THR A 162 11.75 -9.93 7.09
CA THR A 162 12.19 -9.92 8.51
C THR A 162 11.28 -9.06 9.36
N GLY A 163 11.38 -9.23 10.68
CA GLY A 163 10.65 -8.48 11.70
C GLY A 163 9.26 -9.07 11.98
N GLU A 164 8.39 -8.30 12.61
CA GLU A 164 7.06 -8.74 13.01
C GLU A 164 6.17 -9.15 11.84
N ASP A 165 6.39 -8.52 10.70
CA ASP A 165 5.62 -8.81 9.50
C ASP A 165 6.25 -9.92 8.63
N ALA A 166 7.32 -10.58 9.07
CA ALA A 166 7.98 -11.63 8.30
C ALA A 166 6.99 -12.70 7.81
N GLY A 167 7.08 -13.04 6.51
CA GLY A 167 6.18 -13.99 5.85
C GLY A 167 4.84 -13.40 5.44
N GLN A 168 4.61 -12.08 5.57
CA GLN A 168 3.52 -11.40 4.86
C GLN A 168 3.79 -11.38 3.36
N LEU A 169 2.73 -11.41 2.60
CA LEU A 169 2.74 -11.32 1.14
C LEU A 169 1.55 -10.49 0.67
N LYS A 170 1.80 -9.56 -0.23
CA LYS A 170 0.77 -8.82 -0.96
C LYS A 170 1.01 -8.97 -2.45
N ILE A 171 -0.01 -9.33 -3.19
CA ILE A 171 -0.01 -9.38 -4.64
C ILE A 171 -1.25 -8.65 -5.13
N ASP A 172 -1.05 -7.64 -5.97
CA ASP A 172 -2.11 -6.89 -6.63
C ASP A 172 -1.93 -7.02 -8.14
N ALA A 173 -3.01 -7.33 -8.83
CA ALA A 173 -3.05 -7.41 -10.27
C ALA A 173 -4.26 -6.64 -10.81
N SER A 174 -4.04 -5.85 -11.83
CA SER A 174 -5.13 -5.21 -12.58
C SER A 174 -4.80 -5.19 -14.06
N THR A 175 -5.83 -5.34 -14.88
CA THR A 175 -5.71 -5.25 -16.33
C THR A 175 -6.98 -4.68 -16.93
N ASP A 176 -6.85 -3.98 -18.04
CA ASP A 176 -7.95 -3.60 -18.90
C ASP A 176 -7.62 -3.87 -20.35
N LEU A 177 -8.61 -4.39 -21.06
CA LEU A 177 -8.58 -4.68 -22.48
C LEU A 177 -9.65 -3.84 -23.18
N ASN A 178 -9.21 -2.99 -24.10
CA ASN A 178 -10.07 -2.13 -24.89
C ASN A 178 -10.09 -2.62 -26.34
N PHE A 179 -11.27 -2.89 -26.88
CA PHE A 179 -11.43 -3.32 -28.27
C PHE A 179 -12.70 -2.77 -28.91
N PRO A 180 -12.69 -2.57 -30.23
CA PRO A 180 -13.87 -2.10 -30.95
C PRO A 180 -14.91 -3.21 -31.06
N LEU A 181 -16.16 -2.89 -30.73
CA LEU A 181 -17.31 -3.79 -30.90
C LEU A 181 -18.57 -2.97 -31.22
N PHE A 182 -19.32 -3.38 -32.25
CA PHE A 182 -20.57 -2.74 -32.70
C PHE A 182 -20.49 -1.23 -32.90
N GLY A 183 -19.33 -0.73 -33.39
CA GLY A 183 -19.10 0.68 -33.71
C GLY A 183 -18.75 1.58 -32.55
N ASP A 184 -18.38 1.01 -31.39
CA ASP A 184 -17.82 1.73 -30.25
C ASP A 184 -16.82 0.85 -29.50
N THR A 185 -16.18 1.40 -28.47
CA THR A 185 -15.19 0.67 -27.65
C THR A 185 -15.86 -0.04 -26.49
N VAL A 186 -15.55 -1.31 -26.35
CA VAL A 186 -15.83 -2.13 -25.16
C VAL A 186 -14.57 -2.20 -24.32
N THR A 187 -14.72 -2.04 -23.00
CA THR A 187 -13.67 -2.25 -22.02
C THR A 187 -14.00 -3.46 -21.14
N LEU A 188 -13.07 -4.42 -21.10
CA LEU A 188 -13.05 -5.50 -20.12
C LEU A 188 -11.91 -5.20 -19.13
N ALA A 189 -12.24 -5.00 -17.86
CA ALA A 189 -11.25 -4.84 -16.82
C ALA A 189 -11.34 -5.97 -15.81
N ALA A 190 -10.19 -6.39 -15.29
CA ALA A 190 -10.10 -7.35 -14.21
C ALA A 190 -9.18 -6.82 -13.12
N LYS A 191 -9.53 -7.07 -11.86
CA LYS A 191 -8.69 -6.81 -10.70
C LYS A 191 -8.65 -8.05 -9.84
N ALA A 192 -7.49 -8.35 -9.31
CA ALA A 192 -7.30 -9.42 -8.35
C ALA A 192 -6.31 -9.00 -7.28
N TYR A 193 -6.51 -9.47 -6.06
CA TYR A 193 -5.48 -9.39 -5.05
C TYR A 193 -5.43 -10.69 -4.22
N PHE A 194 -4.24 -10.96 -3.74
CA PHE A 194 -3.95 -11.97 -2.75
C PHE A 194 -3.12 -11.35 -1.64
N TYR A 195 -3.64 -11.35 -0.41
CA TYR A 195 -2.97 -10.83 0.76
C TYR A 195 -2.88 -11.90 1.82
N ARG A 196 -1.70 -12.10 2.36
CA ARG A 196 -1.44 -12.85 3.57
C ARG A 196 -0.79 -11.93 4.57
N LEU A 197 -1.53 -11.50 5.59
CA LEU A 197 -1.16 -10.41 6.46
C LEU A 197 -1.04 -10.86 7.91
N THR A 198 -0.04 -10.37 8.63
CA THR A 198 -0.01 -10.43 10.08
C THR A 198 -1.10 -9.52 10.64
N PRO A 199 -1.90 -9.96 11.61
CA PRO A 199 -2.82 -9.07 12.32
C PRO A 199 -2.09 -7.84 12.86
N THR A 200 -2.75 -6.70 12.83
CA THR A 200 -2.15 -5.45 13.30
C THR A 200 -1.79 -5.53 14.78
N PHE A 201 -0.85 -4.69 15.23
CA PHE A 201 -0.45 -4.64 16.63
C PHE A 201 -1.65 -4.56 17.58
N PHE A 202 -2.62 -3.67 17.33
CA PHE A 202 -3.79 -3.50 18.20
C PHE A 202 -4.84 -4.62 18.09
N GLN A 203 -4.75 -5.50 17.10
CA GLN A 203 -5.52 -6.74 17.07
C GLN A 203 -4.85 -7.82 17.93
N ARG A 204 -3.52 -7.84 17.98
CA ARG A 204 -2.74 -8.77 18.79
C ARG A 204 -2.67 -8.33 20.26
N ASN A 205 -2.47 -7.06 20.51
CA ASN A 205 -2.29 -6.49 21.85
C ASN A 205 -3.14 -5.23 22.01
N TYR A 206 -3.95 -5.18 23.03
CA TYR A 206 -4.74 -4.00 23.33
C TYR A 206 -5.00 -3.89 24.84
N HIS A 207 -4.63 -2.75 25.41
CA HIS A 207 -4.77 -2.46 26.83
C HIS A 207 -5.58 -1.19 27.01
N SER A 208 -6.67 -1.32 27.75
CA SER A 208 -7.53 -0.22 28.17
C SER A 208 -8.15 -0.53 29.55
N LYS A 209 -8.84 0.42 30.14
CA LYS A 209 -9.46 0.25 31.47
C LYS A 209 -10.34 -1.00 31.55
N HIS A 210 -11.11 -1.29 30.49
CA HIS A 210 -12.12 -2.34 30.47
C HIS A 210 -11.92 -3.42 29.41
N LEU A 211 -10.93 -3.25 28.52
CA LEU A 211 -10.63 -4.20 27.47
C LEU A 211 -9.14 -4.50 27.48
N TRP A 212 -8.79 -5.78 27.63
CA TRP A 212 -7.40 -6.20 27.72
C TRP A 212 -7.20 -7.53 27.04
N TRP A 213 -6.29 -7.58 26.08
CA TRP A 213 -5.86 -8.83 25.49
C TRP A 213 -4.42 -8.74 24.97
N ASP A 214 -3.73 -9.87 25.04
CA ASP A 214 -2.41 -10.11 24.50
C ASP A 214 -2.44 -11.47 23.77
N ASN A 215 -2.52 -11.43 22.43
CA ASN A 215 -2.65 -12.57 21.54
C ASN A 215 -1.46 -12.60 20.56
N GLU A 216 -0.28 -12.91 21.07
CA GLU A 216 0.94 -12.92 20.26
C GLU A 216 0.93 -14.00 19.17
N ASP A 217 0.23 -15.12 19.41
CA ASP A 217 0.19 -16.27 18.51
C ASP A 217 -0.91 -16.22 17.44
N MET A 218 -1.43 -15.05 17.10
CA MET A 218 -2.44 -14.92 16.05
C MET A 218 -1.87 -15.33 14.70
N SER A 219 -2.56 -16.25 14.02
CA SER A 219 -2.21 -16.66 12.65
C SER A 219 -2.44 -15.52 11.66
N LYS A 220 -1.70 -15.59 10.55
CA LYS A 220 -1.86 -14.62 9.45
C LYS A 220 -3.22 -14.80 8.78
N GLU A 221 -3.87 -13.69 8.51
CA GLU A 221 -5.11 -13.63 7.75
C GLU A 221 -4.83 -13.67 6.25
N THR A 222 -5.55 -14.50 5.53
CA THR A 222 -5.49 -14.57 4.07
C THR A 222 -6.73 -13.97 3.45
N ARG A 223 -6.55 -13.04 2.51
CA ARG A 223 -7.63 -12.42 1.74
C ARG A 223 -7.37 -12.58 0.25
N THR A 224 -8.36 -13.07 -0.46
CA THR A 224 -8.30 -13.22 -1.92
C THR A 224 -9.54 -12.58 -2.53
N ARG A 225 -9.33 -11.75 -3.56
CA ARG A 225 -10.43 -11.14 -4.31
C ARG A 225 -10.17 -11.21 -5.80
N LEU A 226 -11.22 -11.51 -6.54
CA LEU A 226 -11.26 -11.43 -7.99
C LEU A 226 -12.46 -10.57 -8.40
N GLU A 227 -12.24 -9.61 -9.28
CA GLU A 227 -13.26 -8.69 -9.78
C GLU A 227 -13.15 -8.57 -11.30
N GLY A 228 -14.28 -8.64 -11.99
CA GLY A 228 -14.43 -8.35 -13.41
C GLY A 228 -15.39 -7.20 -13.65
N LEU A 229 -15.03 -6.31 -14.57
CA LEU A 229 -15.83 -5.17 -14.99
C LEU A 229 -15.94 -5.15 -16.50
N PHE A 230 -17.16 -5.21 -17.02
CA PHE A 230 -17.50 -4.98 -18.41
C PHE A 230 -18.09 -3.57 -18.54
N THR A 231 -17.65 -2.78 -19.51
CA THR A 231 -18.21 -1.47 -19.81
C THR A 231 -18.39 -1.30 -21.31
N TYR A 232 -19.61 -0.92 -21.71
CA TYR A 232 -19.93 -0.56 -23.09
C TYR A 232 -20.50 0.87 -23.12
N LYS A 233 -19.71 1.80 -23.65
CA LYS A 233 -20.00 3.25 -23.58
C LYS A 233 -21.23 3.63 -24.38
N LYS A 234 -21.43 3.07 -25.57
CA LYS A 234 -22.54 3.40 -26.46
C LYS A 234 -23.92 3.26 -25.81
N THR A 235 -24.12 2.21 -25.04
CA THR A 235 -25.37 1.95 -24.32
C THR A 235 -25.34 2.38 -22.88
N LYS A 236 -24.22 2.95 -22.40
CA LYS A 236 -23.98 3.31 -20.99
C LYS A 236 -24.18 2.11 -20.06
N THR A 237 -23.84 0.92 -20.53
CA THR A 237 -23.95 -0.33 -19.77
C THR A 237 -22.66 -0.62 -19.03
N SER A 238 -22.78 -0.97 -17.74
CA SER A 238 -21.68 -1.46 -16.93
C SER A 238 -22.14 -2.64 -16.10
N LEU A 239 -21.36 -3.73 -16.13
CA LEU A 239 -21.58 -4.92 -15.32
C LEU A 239 -20.33 -5.21 -14.52
N ARG A 240 -20.49 -5.34 -13.19
CA ARG A 240 -19.42 -5.68 -12.27
C ARG A 240 -19.76 -6.95 -11.51
N VAL A 241 -18.82 -7.87 -11.49
CA VAL A 241 -18.88 -9.12 -10.71
C VAL A 241 -17.63 -9.20 -9.85
N ALA A 242 -17.78 -9.53 -8.57
CA ALA A 242 -16.64 -9.71 -7.67
C ALA A 242 -16.93 -10.87 -6.71
N VAL A 243 -15.87 -11.58 -6.35
CA VAL A 243 -15.84 -12.58 -5.28
C VAL A 243 -14.67 -12.28 -4.36
N GLU A 244 -14.88 -12.42 -3.05
CA GLU A 244 -13.87 -12.23 -2.03
C GLU A 244 -13.97 -13.36 -1.00
N GLU A 245 -12.81 -13.87 -0.59
CA GLU A 245 -12.66 -14.88 0.46
C GLU A 245 -11.68 -14.37 1.51
N ILE A 246 -12.02 -14.58 2.77
CA ILE A 246 -11.20 -14.23 3.94
C ILE A 246 -11.09 -15.47 4.82
N GLN A 247 -9.85 -15.83 5.17
CA GLN A 247 -9.53 -16.99 6.01
C GLN A 247 -8.60 -16.59 7.16
#